data_93619e3753f3579761f002ef2eeade41
#
_entry.id   93619e3753f3579761f002ef2eeade41
#
_cell.length_a   1.000
_cell.length_b   1.000
_cell.length_c   1.000
_cell.angle_alpha   90.00
_cell.angle_beta   90.00
_cell.angle_gamma   90.00
#
_symmetry.space_group_name_H-M   'P 1'
#
loop_
_entity.id
_entity.type
_entity.pdbx_description
1 polymer ?
#
loop_
_entity_poly.entity_id
_entity_poly.type
_entity_poly.pdbx_seq_one_letter_code
_entity_poly.pdbx_strand_id
1 'polypeptide(L)'
;MSMTEAEFKKAFREAASYEFRDVPCNDSQIQHTFSPEFEQRIAKLIQKEKSVFWHFVNTASKRAAAIIIVLVMLFTTACSVKAIREPLVRFLSEVHETFTEYFFDGEKTTAITDKYQISVIPNGFAEESVFETGTATTVVYKNTQGNTIHFAQAVTDESTIYLDAEKADSKTITVAEHEVKLYSQDGVLFAMWTHDGYYFEIVCYGDFGEDDIVSLIHSVSTN
;
A
#
# COMPACT_ATOMS: atom_id res chain seq x y z
N MET A 1 1.55 -64.77 -18.61
CA MET A 1 2.29 -64.27 -19.80
C MET A 1 1.88 -62.79 -19.95
N SER A 2 2.76 -61.86 -19.69
CA SER A 2 2.47 -60.42 -19.84
C SER A 2 2.82 -60.02 -21.28
N MET A 3 1.86 -59.44 -21.98
CA MET A 3 2.05 -58.91 -23.32
C MET A 3 2.97 -57.71 -23.28
N THR A 4 3.96 -57.67 -24.16
CA THR A 4 4.88 -56.52 -24.24
C THR A 4 4.20 -55.32 -24.92
N GLU A 5 4.70 -54.11 -24.64
CA GLU A 5 4.16 -52.88 -25.24
C GLU A 5 4.19 -52.91 -26.77
N ALA A 6 5.19 -53.53 -27.36
CA ALA A 6 5.32 -53.68 -28.80
C ALA A 6 4.23 -54.64 -29.38
N GLU A 7 3.95 -55.73 -28.70
CA GLU A 7 2.88 -56.67 -29.05
C GLU A 7 1.50 -56.01 -28.93
N PHE A 8 1.29 -55.20 -27.89
CA PHE A 8 0.06 -54.44 -27.71
C PHE A 8 -0.16 -53.43 -28.85
N LYS A 9 0.85 -52.64 -29.18
CA LYS A 9 0.79 -51.66 -30.31
C LYS A 9 0.51 -52.33 -31.63
N LYS A 10 1.10 -53.54 -31.86
CA LYS A 10 0.88 -54.30 -33.11
C LYS A 10 -0.58 -54.80 -33.16
N ALA A 11 -1.06 -55.45 -32.10
CA ALA A 11 -2.42 -55.95 -32.04
C ALA A 11 -3.47 -54.82 -32.17
N PHE A 12 -3.22 -53.65 -31.55
CA PHE A 12 -4.08 -52.48 -31.66
C PHE A 12 -4.14 -51.96 -33.08
N ARG A 13 -3.01 -51.85 -33.80
CA ARG A 13 -3.00 -51.44 -35.20
C ARG A 13 -3.73 -52.40 -36.11
N GLU A 14 -3.59 -53.72 -35.88
CA GLU A 14 -4.29 -54.75 -36.66
C GLU A 14 -5.79 -54.67 -36.41
N ALA A 15 -6.23 -54.52 -35.17
CA ALA A 15 -7.65 -54.34 -34.83
C ALA A 15 -8.25 -53.07 -35.45
N ALA A 16 -7.52 -51.94 -35.30
CA ALA A 16 -7.93 -50.65 -35.87
C ALA A 16 -8.02 -50.74 -37.40
N SER A 17 -7.03 -51.37 -38.07
CA SER A 17 -7.04 -51.49 -39.52
C SER A 17 -8.17 -52.39 -40.05
N TYR A 18 -8.62 -53.34 -39.21
CA TYR A 18 -9.79 -54.17 -39.55
C TYR A 18 -11.10 -53.45 -39.33
N GLU A 19 -11.24 -52.72 -38.25
CA GLU A 19 -12.47 -52.00 -37.89
C GLU A 19 -12.70 -50.79 -38.82
N PHE A 20 -11.64 -50.12 -39.25
CA PHE A 20 -11.76 -48.96 -40.14
C PHE A 20 -11.46 -49.28 -41.61
N ARG A 21 -11.49 -50.56 -42.03
CA ARG A 21 -11.23 -51.00 -43.40
C ARG A 21 -12.17 -50.34 -44.42
N ASP A 22 -13.44 -50.15 -44.05
CA ASP A 22 -14.46 -49.64 -44.93
C ASP A 22 -14.64 -48.12 -44.85
N VAL A 23 -13.79 -47.45 -44.02
CA VAL A 23 -13.80 -45.99 -43.95
C VAL A 23 -13.00 -45.44 -45.13
N PRO A 24 -13.61 -44.56 -45.92
CA PRO A 24 -12.91 -43.95 -47.08
C PRO A 24 -11.71 -43.18 -46.65
N CYS A 25 -10.53 -43.47 -47.23
CA CYS A 25 -9.28 -42.77 -46.94
C CYS A 25 -9.15 -41.42 -47.64
N ASN A 26 -10.11 -41.04 -48.43
CA ASN A 26 -10.08 -39.81 -49.23
C ASN A 26 -11.35 -38.99 -49.01
N ASP A 27 -11.18 -37.71 -48.62
CA ASP A 27 -12.30 -36.79 -48.32
C ASP A 27 -13.28 -36.65 -49.46
N SER A 28 -12.82 -36.86 -50.71
CA SER A 28 -13.68 -36.83 -51.91
C SER A 28 -14.67 -38.01 -52.01
N GLN A 29 -14.50 -39.08 -51.20
CA GLN A 29 -15.35 -40.23 -51.14
C GLN A 29 -16.42 -40.14 -50.03
N ILE A 30 -16.30 -39.16 -49.14
CA ILE A 30 -17.23 -38.91 -48.05
C ILE A 30 -18.27 -37.90 -48.54
N GLN A 31 -19.38 -38.38 -49.06
CA GLN A 31 -20.52 -37.53 -49.40
C GLN A 31 -21.37 -37.30 -48.13
N HIS A 32 -20.89 -36.37 -47.31
CA HIS A 32 -21.65 -35.94 -46.16
C HIS A 32 -22.06 -34.47 -46.32
N THR A 33 -23.36 -34.21 -46.36
CA THR A 33 -23.89 -32.86 -46.40
C THR A 33 -24.22 -32.41 -44.97
N PHE A 34 -23.48 -31.46 -44.47
CA PHE A 34 -23.72 -30.89 -43.16
C PHE A 34 -25.03 -30.07 -43.17
N SER A 35 -25.69 -29.97 -42.02
CA SER A 35 -26.85 -29.10 -41.92
C SER A 35 -26.45 -27.63 -42.11
N PRO A 36 -27.33 -26.80 -42.71
CA PRO A 36 -27.05 -25.38 -42.91
C PRO A 36 -26.69 -24.64 -41.60
N GLU A 37 -27.28 -25.09 -40.49
CA GLU A 37 -27.02 -24.52 -39.16
C GLU A 37 -25.61 -24.87 -38.67
N PHE A 38 -25.12 -26.09 -38.94
CA PHE A 38 -23.76 -26.50 -38.60
C PHE A 38 -22.74 -25.71 -39.41
N GLU A 39 -22.91 -25.57 -40.72
CA GLU A 39 -22.04 -24.78 -41.58
C GLU A 39 -21.95 -23.32 -41.15
N GLN A 40 -23.09 -22.72 -40.78
CA GLN A 40 -23.13 -21.36 -40.26
C GLN A 40 -22.36 -21.22 -38.92
N ARG A 41 -22.46 -22.22 -38.03
CA ARG A 41 -21.72 -22.23 -36.77
C ARG A 41 -20.23 -22.33 -37.01
N ILE A 42 -19.81 -23.23 -37.90
CA ILE A 42 -18.38 -23.37 -38.26
C ILE A 42 -17.85 -22.11 -38.93
N ALA A 43 -18.59 -21.53 -39.89
CA ALA A 43 -18.18 -20.27 -40.52
C ALA A 43 -17.99 -19.12 -39.51
N LYS A 44 -18.90 -19.00 -38.53
CA LYS A 44 -18.79 -18.03 -37.44
C LYS A 44 -17.55 -18.28 -36.56
N LEU A 45 -17.24 -19.55 -36.26
CA LEU A 45 -16.06 -19.91 -35.48
C LEU A 45 -14.75 -19.56 -36.22
N ILE A 46 -14.67 -19.90 -37.53
CA ILE A 46 -13.52 -19.57 -38.38
C ILE A 46 -13.34 -18.05 -38.51
N GLN A 47 -14.44 -17.31 -38.68
CA GLN A 47 -14.39 -15.85 -38.75
C GLN A 47 -13.91 -15.23 -37.44
N LYS A 48 -14.34 -15.81 -36.31
CA LYS A 48 -13.94 -15.38 -34.97
C LYS A 48 -12.46 -15.67 -34.70
N GLU A 49 -11.93 -16.81 -35.13
CA GLU A 49 -10.54 -17.19 -35.01
C GLU A 49 -9.62 -16.32 -35.88
N LYS A 50 -10.06 -15.93 -37.06
CA LYS A 50 -9.32 -15.01 -37.95
C LYS A 50 -9.29 -13.55 -37.46
N SER A 51 -10.10 -13.19 -36.46
CA SER A 51 -10.15 -11.84 -35.93
C SER A 51 -8.94 -11.59 -35.03
N VAL A 52 -8.08 -10.64 -35.43
CA VAL A 52 -6.94 -10.18 -34.62
C VAL A 52 -7.39 -9.72 -33.24
N PHE A 53 -8.54 -9.05 -33.16
CA PHE A 53 -9.12 -8.57 -31.91
C PHE A 53 -9.46 -9.71 -30.94
N TRP A 54 -9.94 -10.87 -31.46
CA TRP A 54 -10.27 -12.04 -30.64
C TRP A 54 -9.07 -12.62 -29.93
N HIS A 55 -7.88 -12.56 -30.54
CA HIS A 55 -6.64 -13.02 -29.93
C HIS A 55 -6.20 -12.19 -28.72
N PHE A 56 -6.58 -10.91 -28.71
CA PHE A 56 -6.27 -10.01 -27.58
C PHE A 56 -7.29 -10.11 -26.43
N VAL A 57 -8.51 -10.59 -26.66
CA VAL A 57 -9.60 -10.57 -25.66
C VAL A 57 -10.23 -11.94 -25.40
N ASN A 58 -9.59 -13.02 -25.80
CA ASN A 58 -10.15 -14.37 -25.65
C ASN A 58 -10.09 -14.94 -24.23
N THR A 59 -9.29 -14.38 -23.34
CA THR A 59 -9.13 -14.81 -21.95
C THR A 59 -9.51 -13.69 -20.97
N ALA A 60 -9.98 -14.04 -19.76
CA ALA A 60 -10.36 -13.07 -18.74
C ALA A 60 -9.23 -12.11 -18.37
N SER A 61 -8.00 -12.62 -18.24
CA SER A 61 -6.80 -11.81 -17.98
C SER A 61 -6.49 -10.83 -19.11
N LYS A 62 -6.65 -11.24 -20.37
CA LYS A 62 -6.42 -10.35 -21.52
C LYS A 62 -7.49 -9.26 -21.62
N ARG A 63 -8.74 -9.56 -21.26
CA ARG A 63 -9.81 -8.55 -21.16
C ARG A 63 -9.52 -7.54 -20.07
N ALA A 64 -9.11 -7.99 -18.89
CA ALA A 64 -8.72 -7.11 -17.80
C ALA A 64 -7.55 -6.21 -18.22
N ALA A 65 -6.51 -6.75 -18.84
CA ALA A 65 -5.40 -5.97 -19.36
C ALA A 65 -5.83 -4.91 -20.39
N ALA A 66 -6.71 -5.27 -21.33
CA ALA A 66 -7.23 -4.33 -22.31
C ALA A 66 -8.03 -3.19 -21.66
N ILE A 67 -8.85 -3.49 -20.65
CA ILE A 67 -9.59 -2.49 -19.89
C ILE A 67 -8.64 -1.55 -19.16
N ILE A 68 -7.60 -2.08 -18.50
CA ILE A 68 -6.58 -1.27 -17.80
C ILE A 68 -5.89 -0.33 -18.78
N ILE A 69 -5.47 -0.80 -19.95
CA ILE A 69 -4.85 0.04 -20.98
C ILE A 69 -5.76 1.18 -21.40
N VAL A 70 -7.05 0.89 -21.64
CA VAL A 70 -8.03 1.93 -22.01
C VAL A 70 -8.21 2.93 -20.88
N LEU A 71 -8.30 2.47 -19.62
CA LEU A 71 -8.41 3.36 -18.46
C LEU A 71 -7.18 4.26 -18.31
N VAL A 72 -5.98 3.71 -18.49
CA VAL A 72 -4.73 4.50 -18.46
C VAL A 72 -4.71 5.55 -19.57
N MET A 73 -5.13 5.20 -20.79
CA MET A 73 -5.21 6.15 -21.89
C MET A 73 -6.24 7.26 -21.62
N LEU A 74 -7.40 6.91 -21.07
CA LEU A 74 -8.43 7.88 -20.69
C LEU A 74 -7.92 8.81 -19.58
N PHE A 75 -7.25 8.26 -18.58
CA PHE A 75 -6.68 9.03 -17.47
C PHE A 75 -5.59 9.99 -17.96
N THR A 76 -4.65 9.51 -18.78
CA THR A 76 -3.59 10.36 -19.34
C THR A 76 -4.15 11.47 -20.24
N THR A 77 -5.19 11.17 -21.03
CA THR A 77 -5.87 12.16 -21.87
C THR A 77 -6.61 13.20 -21.00
N ALA A 78 -7.30 12.74 -19.94
CA ALA A 78 -7.99 13.62 -19.01
C ALA A 78 -7.00 14.55 -18.28
N CYS A 79 -5.86 14.04 -17.82
CA CYS A 79 -4.80 14.83 -17.19
C CYS A 79 -4.13 15.83 -18.15
N SER A 80 -4.22 15.62 -19.46
CA SER A 80 -3.72 16.56 -20.47
C SER A 80 -4.63 17.80 -20.63
N VAL A 81 -5.89 17.70 -20.21
CA VAL A 81 -6.85 18.81 -20.27
C VAL A 81 -6.68 19.69 -19.03
N LYS A 82 -6.34 20.98 -19.24
CA LYS A 82 -6.07 21.93 -18.16
C LYS A 82 -7.20 22.04 -17.14
N ALA A 83 -8.47 22.00 -17.61
CA ALA A 83 -9.67 22.07 -16.78
C ALA A 83 -9.84 20.87 -15.81
N ILE A 84 -9.21 19.71 -16.09
CA ILE A 84 -9.27 18.52 -15.24
C ILE A 84 -7.98 18.42 -14.40
N ARG A 85 -6.85 18.82 -14.97
CA ARG A 85 -5.55 18.81 -14.30
C ARG A 85 -5.50 19.76 -13.11
N GLU A 86 -6.00 21.00 -13.26
CA GLU A 86 -5.96 22.00 -12.18
C GLU A 86 -6.72 21.57 -10.91
N PRO A 87 -7.99 21.07 -10.97
CA PRO A 87 -8.66 20.58 -9.78
C PRO A 87 -8.04 19.29 -9.23
N LEU A 88 -7.50 18.40 -10.09
CA LEU A 88 -6.81 17.19 -9.63
C LEU A 88 -5.50 17.51 -8.92
N VAL A 89 -4.70 18.43 -9.47
CA VAL A 89 -3.47 18.90 -8.83
C VAL A 89 -3.79 19.64 -7.53
N ARG A 90 -4.85 20.47 -7.53
CA ARG A 90 -5.30 21.13 -6.30
C ARG A 90 -5.76 20.13 -5.24
N PHE A 91 -6.56 19.13 -5.63
CA PHE A 91 -6.98 18.05 -4.72
C PHE A 91 -5.77 17.26 -4.17
N LEU A 92 -4.80 16.90 -5.02
CA LEU A 92 -3.57 16.23 -4.57
C LEU A 92 -2.70 17.14 -3.70
N SER A 93 -2.62 18.45 -3.99
CA SER A 93 -1.96 19.44 -3.13
C SER A 93 -2.70 19.61 -1.80
N GLU A 94 -4.04 19.66 -1.82
CA GLU A 94 -4.88 19.80 -0.64
C GLU A 94 -4.78 18.54 0.27
N VAL A 95 -4.73 17.35 -0.33
CA VAL A 95 -4.44 16.09 0.38
C VAL A 95 -3.00 16.07 0.90
N HIS A 96 -2.02 16.64 0.18
CA HIS A 96 -0.64 16.82 0.65
C HIS A 96 -0.53 17.91 1.73
N GLU A 97 -1.37 18.95 1.69
CA GLU A 97 -1.43 19.96 2.76
C GLU A 97 -2.11 19.40 4.03
N THR A 98 -2.98 18.38 3.87
CA THR A 98 -3.67 17.70 4.98
C THR A 98 -2.78 16.63 5.63
N PHE A 99 -1.92 15.98 4.84
CA PHE A 99 -0.77 15.24 5.33
C PHE A 99 0.39 16.21 5.38
N THR A 100 0.57 16.89 6.48
CA THR A 100 1.73 17.76 6.65
C THR A 100 2.98 16.89 6.67
N GLU A 101 3.64 16.81 5.52
CA GLU A 101 4.93 16.19 5.36
C GLU A 101 5.94 17.13 6.03
N TYR A 102 6.31 16.83 7.27
CA TYR A 102 7.34 17.59 7.95
C TYR A 102 8.71 17.11 7.47
N PHE A 103 9.27 17.84 6.50
CA PHE A 103 10.69 17.76 6.21
C PHE A 103 11.44 18.52 7.29
N PHE A 104 12.27 17.81 8.00
CA PHE A 104 13.13 18.44 8.99
C PHE A 104 14.38 18.99 8.28
N ASP A 105 14.44 20.32 8.20
CA ASP A 105 15.60 21.04 7.64
C ASP A 105 16.59 21.27 8.80
N GLY A 106 17.55 20.36 8.96
CA GLY A 106 18.54 20.39 10.06
C GLY A 106 19.72 19.47 9.83
N GLU A 107 20.65 19.43 10.79
CA GLU A 107 21.76 18.47 10.78
C GLU A 107 21.21 17.03 10.79
N LYS A 108 21.61 16.25 9.78
CA LYS A 108 21.15 14.87 9.63
C LYS A 108 21.96 13.95 10.52
N THR A 109 21.29 13.33 11.46
CA THR A 109 21.86 12.31 12.33
C THR A 109 21.39 10.94 11.88
N THR A 110 22.30 10.00 11.70
CA THR A 110 22.00 8.64 11.20
C THR A 110 21.85 7.58 12.29
N ALA A 111 22.18 7.94 13.55
CA ALA A 111 22.04 7.07 14.71
C ALA A 111 21.83 7.91 15.97
N ILE A 112 21.14 7.35 16.97
CA ILE A 112 20.99 8.00 18.27
C ILE A 112 22.32 7.85 19.03
N THR A 113 23.03 8.97 19.24
CA THR A 113 24.23 9.07 20.08
C THR A 113 23.90 9.62 21.45
N ASP A 114 23.05 10.63 21.50
CA ASP A 114 22.61 11.29 22.73
C ASP A 114 21.18 10.84 23.05
N LYS A 115 21.00 10.17 24.18
CA LYS A 115 19.71 9.70 24.63
C LYS A 115 19.04 10.76 25.48
N TYR A 116 17.86 11.16 25.04
CA TYR A 116 16.99 12.08 25.80
C TYR A 116 15.90 11.30 26.52
N GLN A 117 15.47 11.86 27.64
CA GLN A 117 14.40 11.30 28.48
C GLN A 117 13.56 12.40 29.13
N ILE A 118 12.35 12.08 29.54
CA ILE A 118 11.54 12.92 30.40
C ILE A 118 12.12 12.82 31.80
N SER A 119 12.76 13.90 32.30
CA SER A 119 13.41 13.91 33.61
C SER A 119 12.43 14.08 34.78
N VAL A 120 11.24 14.66 34.53
CA VAL A 120 10.18 14.86 35.52
C VAL A 120 8.90 14.17 35.07
N ILE A 121 8.65 12.97 35.58
CA ILE A 121 7.46 12.20 35.27
C ILE A 121 6.33 12.64 36.23
N PRO A 122 5.09 12.88 35.71
CA PRO A 122 3.97 13.27 36.55
C PRO A 122 3.66 12.23 37.64
N ASN A 123 3.18 12.70 38.79
CA ASN A 123 2.84 11.82 39.92
C ASN A 123 1.82 10.75 39.50
N GLY A 124 2.09 9.50 39.89
CA GLY A 124 1.23 8.36 39.61
C GLY A 124 1.54 7.67 38.26
N PHE A 125 2.39 8.21 37.43
CA PHE A 125 2.88 7.54 36.25
C PHE A 125 4.13 6.71 36.56
N ALA A 126 4.26 5.56 35.89
CA ALA A 126 5.43 4.70 35.92
C ALA A 126 5.75 4.27 34.48
N GLU A 127 7.02 4.00 34.22
CA GLU A 127 7.47 3.42 32.96
C GLU A 127 6.81 2.03 32.77
N GLU A 128 6.07 1.87 31.68
CA GLU A 128 5.41 0.61 31.32
C GLU A 128 6.28 -0.19 30.34
N SER A 129 6.86 0.48 29.33
CA SER A 129 7.69 -0.16 28.33
C SER A 129 8.68 0.80 27.69
N VAL A 130 9.80 0.24 27.20
CA VAL A 130 10.81 0.93 26.40
C VAL A 130 11.05 0.11 25.13
N PHE A 131 11.03 0.78 24.01
CA PHE A 131 11.40 0.21 22.72
C PHE A 131 12.56 1.01 22.13
N GLU A 132 13.66 0.35 21.83
CA GLU A 132 14.88 0.99 21.30
C GLU A 132 15.32 0.31 20.01
N THR A 133 15.70 1.14 19.03
CA THR A 133 16.42 0.74 17.82
C THR A 133 17.69 1.62 17.69
N GLY A 134 18.49 1.40 16.65
CA GLY A 134 19.64 2.28 16.38
C GLY A 134 19.22 3.70 15.97
N THR A 135 18.00 3.90 15.52
CA THR A 135 17.49 5.15 14.91
C THR A 135 16.30 5.75 15.65
N ALA A 136 15.66 5.01 16.57
CA ALA A 136 14.52 5.49 17.35
C ALA A 136 14.47 4.87 18.75
N THR A 137 13.98 5.66 19.71
CA THR A 137 13.65 5.21 21.07
C THR A 137 12.25 5.69 21.41
N THR A 138 11.44 4.80 21.96
CA THR A 138 10.10 5.14 22.47
C THR A 138 9.95 4.64 23.89
N VAL A 139 9.49 5.49 24.80
CA VAL A 139 9.20 5.17 26.20
C VAL A 139 7.74 5.44 26.47
N VAL A 140 7.06 4.48 27.06
CA VAL A 140 5.65 4.58 27.44
C VAL A 140 5.54 4.63 28.97
N TYR A 141 4.89 5.66 29.47
CA TYR A 141 4.52 5.79 30.88
C TYR A 141 3.02 5.63 31.02
N LYS A 142 2.59 5.00 32.09
CA LYS A 142 1.18 4.76 32.39
C LYS A 142 0.85 4.98 33.85
N ASN A 143 -0.35 5.48 34.11
CA ASN A 143 -0.88 5.60 35.47
C ASN A 143 -1.94 4.52 35.74
N THR A 144 -2.37 4.44 37.00
CA THR A 144 -3.40 3.47 37.45
C THR A 144 -4.81 3.75 36.91
N GLN A 145 -5.05 4.94 36.34
CA GLN A 145 -6.31 5.33 35.70
C GLN A 145 -6.39 4.97 34.24
N GLY A 146 -5.26 4.50 33.65
CA GLY A 146 -5.17 4.10 32.24
C GLY A 146 -4.70 5.22 31.32
N ASN A 147 -4.39 6.42 31.82
CA ASN A 147 -3.80 7.47 31.02
C ASN A 147 -2.35 7.09 30.66
N THR A 148 -1.91 7.44 29.46
CA THR A 148 -0.56 7.13 29.01
C THR A 148 0.16 8.35 28.42
N ILE A 149 1.47 8.37 28.59
CA ILE A 149 2.39 9.34 27.96
C ILE A 149 3.38 8.52 27.13
N HIS A 150 3.43 8.80 25.85
CA HIS A 150 4.42 8.23 24.95
C HIS A 150 5.44 9.31 24.61
N PHE A 151 6.69 9.05 24.88
CA PHE A 151 7.81 9.90 24.48
C PHE A 151 8.64 9.16 23.43
N ALA A 152 8.89 9.79 22.32
CA ALA A 152 9.75 9.23 21.28
C ALA A 152 10.84 10.22 20.87
N GLN A 153 12.02 9.67 20.60
CA GLN A 153 13.16 10.31 19.97
C GLN A 153 13.52 9.49 18.73
N ALA A 154 13.72 10.14 17.60
CA ALA A 154 14.17 9.49 16.37
C ALA A 154 15.15 10.37 15.61
N VAL A 155 15.96 9.75 14.73
CA VAL A 155 16.83 10.49 13.81
C VAL A 155 16.01 11.17 12.72
N THR A 156 16.41 12.37 12.30
CA THR A 156 15.66 13.16 11.30
C THR A 156 15.79 12.64 9.87
N ASP A 157 16.80 11.84 9.56
CA ASP A 157 17.08 11.39 8.18
C ASP A 157 16.07 10.34 7.65
N GLU A 158 15.38 9.62 8.55
CA GLU A 158 14.41 8.57 8.21
C GLU A 158 12.97 8.87 8.69
N SER A 159 12.77 9.99 9.38
CA SER A 159 11.49 10.31 10.00
C SER A 159 10.60 11.08 9.03
N THR A 160 9.78 10.37 8.29
CA THR A 160 8.64 10.97 7.60
C THR A 160 7.40 10.71 8.45
N ILE A 161 6.82 11.78 9.01
CA ILE A 161 5.63 11.66 9.85
C ILE A 161 4.41 12.06 9.05
N TYR A 162 3.49 11.12 8.95
CA TYR A 162 2.16 11.34 8.37
C TYR A 162 1.18 11.61 9.51
N LEU A 163 0.86 12.86 9.75
CA LEU A 163 -0.22 13.25 10.66
C LEU A 163 -1.50 13.47 9.87
N ASP A 164 -2.55 12.74 10.20
CA ASP A 164 -3.91 13.04 9.77
C ASP A 164 -4.42 14.22 10.61
N ALA A 165 -4.13 15.43 10.12
CA ALA A 165 -4.45 16.68 10.82
C ALA A 165 -5.77 17.30 10.38
N GLU A 166 -6.58 16.61 9.55
CA GLU A 166 -7.83 17.17 8.97
C GLU A 166 -8.83 17.68 10.01
N LYS A 167 -8.77 17.19 11.23
CA LYS A 167 -9.72 17.51 12.30
C LYS A 167 -9.05 17.97 13.60
N ALA A 168 -7.72 18.05 13.63
CA ALA A 168 -7.00 18.42 14.83
C ALA A 168 -6.84 19.94 14.92
N ASP A 169 -7.16 20.51 16.06
CA ASP A 169 -6.76 21.88 16.37
C ASP A 169 -5.24 21.91 16.50
N SER A 170 -4.57 22.64 15.60
CA SER A 170 -3.12 22.73 15.58
C SER A 170 -2.65 24.14 15.89
N LYS A 171 -1.57 24.25 16.66
CA LYS A 171 -0.88 25.52 16.90
C LYS A 171 0.63 25.31 17.05
N THR A 172 1.36 26.35 16.75
CA THR A 172 2.80 26.40 17.02
C THR A 172 3.04 27.23 18.29
N ILE A 173 3.80 26.68 19.22
CA ILE A 173 4.20 27.35 20.47
C ILE A 173 5.71 27.30 20.61
N THR A 174 6.28 28.16 21.43
CA THR A 174 7.72 28.10 21.78
C THR A 174 7.86 27.59 23.20
N VAL A 175 8.59 26.47 23.37
CA VAL A 175 8.86 25.84 24.67
C VAL A 175 10.35 25.56 24.75
N ALA A 176 11.04 26.00 25.81
CA ALA A 176 12.48 25.78 25.99
C ALA A 176 13.33 26.15 24.77
N GLU A 177 13.01 27.28 24.11
CA GLU A 177 13.64 27.77 22.87
C GLU A 177 13.36 26.93 21.62
N HIS A 178 12.54 25.86 21.69
CA HIS A 178 12.13 25.04 20.56
C HIS A 178 10.80 25.50 20.00
N GLU A 179 10.69 25.50 18.70
CA GLU A 179 9.39 25.63 18.01
C GLU A 179 8.69 24.28 18.07
N VAL A 180 7.61 24.21 18.84
CA VAL A 180 6.84 22.99 19.07
C VAL A 180 5.52 23.11 18.35
N LYS A 181 5.17 22.10 17.57
CA LYS A 181 3.83 21.96 17.00
C LYS A 181 3.00 21.10 17.93
N LEU A 182 1.89 21.68 18.37
CA LEU A 182 0.94 21.07 19.29
C LEU A 182 -0.37 20.81 18.55
N TYR A 183 -0.88 19.59 18.69
CA TYR A 183 -2.15 19.14 18.15
C TYR A 183 -3.05 18.62 19.28
N SER A 184 -4.34 18.89 19.17
CA SER A 184 -5.35 18.40 20.12
C SER A 184 -6.51 17.81 19.34
N GLN A 185 -6.87 16.57 19.63
CA GLN A 185 -8.01 15.89 19.02
C GLN A 185 -8.52 14.77 19.94
N ASP A 186 -9.83 14.74 20.20
CA ASP A 186 -10.54 13.63 20.89
C ASP A 186 -9.88 13.13 22.20
N GLY A 187 -9.34 14.05 23.01
CA GLY A 187 -8.68 13.71 24.28
C GLY A 187 -7.25 13.19 24.11
N VAL A 188 -6.66 13.40 22.92
CA VAL A 188 -5.25 13.16 22.64
C VAL A 188 -4.56 14.50 22.47
N LEU A 189 -3.47 14.72 23.19
CA LEU A 189 -2.55 15.83 22.96
C LEU A 189 -1.27 15.28 22.35
N PHE A 190 -0.83 15.88 21.25
CA PHE A 190 0.36 15.50 20.53
C PHE A 190 1.26 16.73 20.34
N ALA A 191 2.50 16.62 20.75
CA ALA A 191 3.51 17.64 20.55
C ALA A 191 4.70 17.08 19.78
N MET A 192 5.25 17.86 18.83
CA MET A 192 6.43 17.47 18.09
C MET A 192 7.36 18.65 17.88
N TRP A 193 8.69 18.39 17.90
CA TRP A 193 9.73 19.38 17.64
C TRP A 193 11.02 18.70 17.19
N THR A 194 11.99 19.49 16.75
CA THR A 194 13.35 19.02 16.43
C THR A 194 14.36 19.74 17.29
N HIS A 195 15.41 19.03 17.67
CA HIS A 195 16.57 19.56 18.37
C HIS A 195 17.78 18.65 18.15
N ASP A 196 18.95 19.24 17.91
CA ASP A 196 20.26 18.56 17.75
C ASP A 196 20.24 17.41 16.73
N GLY A 197 19.51 17.56 15.62
CA GLY A 197 19.42 16.53 14.58
C GLY A 197 18.49 15.37 14.92
N TYR A 198 17.74 15.47 16.02
CA TYR A 198 16.71 14.51 16.40
C TYR A 198 15.32 15.09 16.25
N TYR A 199 14.40 14.22 15.96
CA TYR A 199 12.97 14.43 16.06
C TYR A 199 12.48 13.94 17.42
N PHE A 200 11.63 14.71 18.05
CA PHE A 200 10.99 14.39 19.32
C PHE A 200 9.48 14.46 19.18
N GLU A 201 8.81 13.55 19.88
CA GLU A 201 7.36 13.60 20.03
C GLU A 201 6.93 13.22 21.45
N ILE A 202 5.88 13.86 21.93
CA ILE A 202 5.14 13.47 23.13
C ILE A 202 3.68 13.32 22.75
N VAL A 203 3.11 12.15 23.03
CA VAL A 203 1.67 11.88 22.86
C VAL A 203 1.07 11.54 24.22
N CYS A 204 0.07 12.31 24.63
CA CYS A 204 -0.66 12.11 25.88
C CYS A 204 -2.08 11.61 25.56
N TYR A 205 -2.44 10.45 26.09
CA TYR A 205 -3.78 9.88 25.98
C TYR A 205 -4.48 9.96 27.34
N GLY A 206 -5.62 10.62 27.39
CA GLY A 206 -6.44 10.78 28.57
C GLY A 206 -6.65 12.22 28.97
N ASP A 207 -6.80 12.46 30.27
CA ASP A 207 -7.12 13.78 30.83
C ASP A 207 -5.84 14.59 31.05
N PHE A 208 -5.36 15.23 29.99
CA PHE A 208 -4.21 16.11 30.02
C PHE A 208 -4.58 17.48 29.48
N GLY A 209 -4.07 18.52 30.17
CA GLY A 209 -4.13 19.88 29.70
C GLY A 209 -2.87 20.27 28.90
N GLU A 210 -2.95 21.41 28.24
CA GLU A 210 -1.80 21.95 27.51
C GLU A 210 -0.62 22.26 28.43
N ASP A 211 -0.87 22.73 29.65
CA ASP A 211 0.19 23.01 30.62
C ASP A 211 0.93 21.74 31.03
N ASP A 212 0.26 20.59 31.02
CA ASP A 212 0.87 19.30 31.32
C ASP A 212 1.89 18.91 30.24
N ILE A 213 1.50 18.98 28.96
CA ILE A 213 2.39 18.62 27.85
C ILE A 213 3.56 19.61 27.72
N VAL A 214 3.32 20.90 27.98
CA VAL A 214 4.38 21.94 28.03
C VAL A 214 5.39 21.62 29.14
N SER A 215 4.90 21.19 30.31
CA SER A 215 5.74 20.79 31.44
C SER A 215 6.60 19.56 31.12
N LEU A 216 6.02 18.58 30.40
CA LEU A 216 6.75 17.40 29.93
C LEU A 216 7.86 17.80 28.96
N ILE A 217 7.58 18.67 27.97
CA ILE A 217 8.57 19.16 27.02
C ILE A 217 9.73 19.85 27.73
N HIS A 218 9.44 20.72 28.70
CA HIS A 218 10.45 21.40 29.51
C HIS A 218 11.34 20.42 30.29
N SER A 219 10.83 19.25 30.59
CA SER A 219 11.55 18.25 31.39
C SER A 219 12.41 17.30 30.54
N VAL A 220 12.34 17.39 29.20
CA VAL A 220 13.20 16.57 28.32
C VAL A 220 14.63 17.03 28.42
N SER A 221 15.51 16.10 28.72
CA SER A 221 16.95 16.37 28.86
C SER A 221 17.79 15.15 28.50
N THR A 222 19.03 15.36 28.13
CA THR A 222 20.02 14.26 27.94
C THR A 222 20.30 13.57 29.27
N ASN A 223 20.55 12.27 29.18
CA ASN A 223 20.88 11.43 30.34
C ASN A 223 22.36 11.61 30.74
#